data_b1aaf34c7c37138e9547b98a47aef657
#
_entry.id   b1aaf34c7c37138e9547b98a47aef657
#
_cell.length_a   1.000
_cell.length_b   1.000
_cell.length_c   1.000
_cell.angle_alpha   90.00
_cell.angle_beta   90.00
_cell.angle_gamma   90.00
#
_symmetry.space_group_name_H-M   'P 1'
#
loop_
_entity.id
_entity.type
_entity.pdbx_description
1 polymer ?
#
loop_
_entity_poly.entity_id
_entity_poly.type
_entity_poly.pdbx_seq_one_letter_code
_entity_poly.pdbx_strand_id
1 'polypeptide(L)'
;IVDDIVDDSVNDSVNDSVDDSVNINVKNKEGLKFLKKVDDNSINLILTDPPYIISQESGMNTHYNSVKDNETNNIKSVKTEKEWNDYKKTQNITDDNKKDNYLKYGSIYGKKYCVKTDYGDWDKKFTIKILEDFIEQFYKKLKNGGTLIIFFDLWKITELKDILEKFKFKQIRMIEW
;
A
#
# COMPACT_ATOMS: atom_id res chain seq x y z
N ILE A 1 -32.00 7.36 12.98
CA ILE A 1 -30.61 6.86 13.05
C ILE A 1 -30.72 5.45 13.58
N VAL A 2 -30.63 4.48 12.69
CA VAL A 2 -30.74 3.05 13.02
C VAL A 2 -29.35 2.46 12.83
N ASP A 3 -28.74 2.01 13.93
CA ASP A 3 -27.52 1.23 13.91
C ASP A 3 -27.85 -0.17 13.37
N ASP A 4 -27.52 -0.43 12.12
CA ASP A 4 -27.55 -1.77 11.56
C ASP A 4 -26.32 -2.55 12.06
N ILE A 5 -26.58 -3.34 13.09
CA ILE A 5 -25.67 -4.38 13.55
C ILE A 5 -25.76 -5.53 12.56
N VAL A 6 -24.89 -5.55 11.56
CA VAL A 6 -24.68 -6.76 10.76
C VAL A 6 -23.66 -7.63 11.51
N ASP A 7 -24.20 -8.64 12.17
CA ASP A 7 -23.40 -9.73 12.77
C ASP A 7 -23.09 -10.75 11.66
N ASP A 8 -22.06 -10.48 10.85
CA ASP A 8 -21.54 -11.44 9.90
C ASP A 8 -20.51 -12.36 10.58
N SER A 9 -21.02 -13.35 11.30
CA SER A 9 -20.24 -14.51 11.71
C SER A 9 -20.14 -15.50 10.54
N VAL A 10 -19.32 -15.20 9.53
CA VAL A 10 -18.88 -16.21 8.56
C VAL A 10 -17.73 -16.98 9.21
N ASN A 11 -18.06 -18.15 9.70
CA ASN A 11 -17.09 -19.12 10.21
C ASN A 11 -16.56 -19.93 9.03
N ASP A 12 -15.62 -19.39 8.25
CA ASP A 12 -14.87 -20.18 7.26
C ASP A 12 -13.72 -20.90 7.98
N SER A 13 -14.01 -22.11 8.43
CA SER A 13 -12.97 -23.05 8.83
C SER A 13 -12.42 -23.73 7.59
N VAL A 14 -11.31 -23.22 7.06
CA VAL A 14 -10.53 -23.96 6.08
C VAL A 14 -9.78 -25.07 6.79
N ASN A 15 -10.33 -26.29 6.68
CA ASN A 15 -9.68 -27.52 7.12
C ASN A 15 -8.70 -27.97 6.03
N ASP A 16 -7.47 -27.48 6.08
CA ASP A 16 -6.36 -28.10 5.38
C ASP A 16 -5.55 -28.89 6.42
N SER A 17 -5.19 -30.12 6.10
CA SER A 17 -4.56 -31.10 6.98
C SER A 17 -3.16 -30.64 7.43
N VAL A 18 -3.13 -29.76 8.41
CA VAL A 18 -1.95 -29.34 9.16
C VAL A 18 -2.11 -29.86 10.59
N ASP A 19 -1.02 -30.43 11.10
CA ASP A 19 -0.80 -30.94 12.45
C ASP A 19 -1.85 -30.46 13.48
N ASP A 20 -2.57 -31.40 14.13
CA ASP A 20 -3.70 -31.19 15.08
C ASP A 20 -3.43 -30.24 16.26
N SER A 21 -2.23 -29.60 16.32
CA SER A 21 -1.82 -28.67 17.38
C SER A 21 -1.95 -27.19 16.99
N VAL A 22 -2.22 -26.85 15.72
CA VAL A 22 -2.26 -25.45 15.26
C VAL A 22 -3.69 -24.95 15.19
N ASN A 23 -4.07 -24.05 16.09
CA ASN A 23 -5.37 -23.38 16.06
C ASN A 23 -5.30 -22.11 15.22
N ILE A 24 -5.87 -22.15 14.01
CA ILE A 24 -5.95 -21.00 13.10
C ILE A 24 -7.33 -20.35 13.26
N ASN A 25 -7.35 -19.05 13.54
CA ASN A 25 -8.57 -18.27 13.67
C ASN A 25 -8.54 -17.07 12.73
N VAL A 26 -9.40 -17.08 11.69
CA VAL A 26 -9.51 -16.00 10.70
C VAL A 26 -10.74 -15.16 11.01
N LYS A 27 -10.58 -13.82 11.05
CA LYS A 27 -11.66 -12.88 11.33
C LYS A 27 -11.58 -11.68 10.39
N ASN A 28 -12.69 -11.39 9.72
CA ASN A 28 -12.86 -10.16 8.97
C ASN A 28 -13.45 -9.08 9.90
N LYS A 29 -12.61 -8.21 10.45
CA LYS A 29 -13.01 -7.15 11.39
C LYS A 29 -12.18 -5.89 11.18
N GLU A 30 -12.75 -4.76 11.55
CA GLU A 30 -12.01 -3.50 11.61
C GLU A 30 -10.88 -3.63 12.65
N GLY A 31 -9.64 -3.31 12.23
CA GLY A 31 -8.43 -3.67 12.97
C GLY A 31 -8.32 -3.05 14.36
N LEU A 32 -8.56 -1.73 14.50
CA LEU A 32 -8.46 -1.07 15.82
C LEU A 32 -9.55 -1.55 16.78
N LYS A 33 -10.76 -1.82 16.28
CA LYS A 33 -11.84 -2.39 17.12
C LYS A 33 -11.53 -3.82 17.53
N PHE A 34 -10.89 -4.59 16.63
CA PHE A 34 -10.44 -5.95 16.95
C PHE A 34 -9.35 -5.93 18.02
N LEU A 35 -8.31 -5.09 17.85
CA LEU A 35 -7.21 -5.01 18.80
C LEU A 35 -7.64 -4.63 20.22
N LYS A 36 -8.71 -3.85 20.38
CA LYS A 36 -9.28 -3.54 21.71
C LYS A 36 -9.81 -4.77 22.45
N LYS A 37 -10.10 -5.85 21.74
CA LYS A 37 -10.59 -7.12 22.32
C LYS A 37 -9.48 -8.15 22.57
N VAL A 38 -8.28 -7.87 22.12
CA VAL A 38 -7.09 -8.69 22.38
C VAL A 38 -6.52 -8.29 23.74
N ASP A 39 -6.14 -9.26 24.55
CA ASP A 39 -5.55 -9.01 25.86
C ASP A 39 -4.18 -8.32 25.74
N ASP A 40 -3.89 -7.43 26.67
CA ASP A 40 -2.57 -6.78 26.73
C ASP A 40 -1.49 -7.81 27.09
N ASN A 41 -0.28 -7.62 26.56
CA ASN A 41 0.87 -8.53 26.79
C ASN A 41 0.57 -10.00 26.45
N SER A 42 -0.24 -10.26 25.40
CA SER A 42 -0.67 -11.63 25.03
C SER A 42 -0.01 -12.14 23.75
N ILE A 43 0.50 -11.25 22.89
CA ILE A 43 0.98 -11.56 21.54
C ILE A 43 2.51 -11.68 21.51
N ASN A 44 3.03 -12.73 20.90
CA ASN A 44 4.48 -12.94 20.73
C ASN A 44 5.01 -12.25 19.45
N LEU A 45 4.22 -12.27 18.37
CA LEU A 45 4.59 -11.72 17.07
C LEU A 45 3.39 -11.02 16.45
N ILE A 46 3.62 -9.81 15.97
CA ILE A 46 2.71 -9.10 15.05
C ILE A 46 3.41 -8.98 13.70
N LEU A 47 2.79 -9.48 12.65
CA LEU A 47 3.22 -9.34 11.26
C LEU A 47 2.12 -8.60 10.50
N THR A 48 2.45 -7.47 9.86
CA THR A 48 1.45 -6.63 9.19
C THR A 48 2.02 -5.92 7.97
N ASP A 49 1.15 -5.75 6.97
CA ASP A 49 1.39 -4.97 5.76
C ASP A 49 0.26 -3.93 5.65
N PRO A 50 0.42 -2.75 6.29
CA PRO A 50 -0.60 -1.71 6.26
C PRO A 50 -0.65 -1.00 4.90
N PRO A 51 -1.71 -0.24 4.61
CA PRO A 51 -1.78 0.60 3.42
C PRO A 51 -0.57 1.53 3.32
N TYR A 52 -0.01 1.67 2.11
CA TYR A 52 1.09 2.60 1.85
C TYR A 52 0.54 4.00 1.62
N ILE A 53 0.87 4.92 2.49
CA ILE A 53 0.29 6.27 2.54
C ILE A 53 0.58 7.09 1.28
N ILE A 54 1.60 6.74 0.51
CA ILE A 54 1.98 7.42 -0.72
C ILE A 54 1.27 6.91 -1.97
N SER A 55 0.45 5.87 -1.88
CA SER A 55 -0.27 5.33 -3.04
C SER A 55 -1.12 6.38 -3.77
N GLN A 56 -1.56 7.41 -3.07
CA GLN A 56 -2.34 8.53 -3.65
C GLN A 56 -1.47 9.50 -4.47
N GLU A 57 -0.18 9.58 -4.21
CA GLU A 57 0.78 10.46 -4.91
C GLU A 57 1.67 9.67 -5.88
N SER A 58 1.33 8.42 -6.18
CA SER A 58 2.13 7.57 -7.05
C SER A 58 2.26 8.18 -8.45
N GLY A 59 3.43 8.01 -9.08
CA GLY A 59 3.70 8.48 -10.44
C GLY A 59 2.69 7.95 -11.47
N MET A 60 2.07 6.80 -11.23
CA MET A 60 1.00 6.25 -12.07
C MET A 60 -0.27 7.11 -12.04
N ASN A 61 -0.70 7.59 -10.88
CA ASN A 61 -1.86 8.48 -10.78
C ASN A 61 -1.56 9.85 -11.40
N THR A 62 -0.37 10.38 -11.23
CA THR A 62 0.08 11.62 -11.90
C THR A 62 0.04 11.44 -13.42
N HIS A 63 0.57 10.34 -13.93
CA HIS A 63 0.52 10.02 -15.36
C HIS A 63 -0.91 9.87 -15.86
N TYR A 64 -1.77 9.15 -15.13
CA TYR A 64 -3.20 9.01 -15.46
C TYR A 64 -3.90 10.36 -15.55
N ASN A 65 -3.73 11.23 -14.57
CA ASN A 65 -4.34 12.56 -14.55
C ASN A 65 -3.83 13.41 -15.72
N SER A 66 -2.53 13.42 -15.99
CA SER A 66 -1.93 14.13 -17.11
C SER A 66 -2.50 13.67 -18.46
N VAL A 67 -2.66 12.35 -18.66
CA VAL A 67 -3.26 11.83 -19.91
C VAL A 67 -4.71 12.26 -20.03
N LYS A 68 -5.48 12.20 -18.95
CA LYS A 68 -6.88 12.62 -18.95
C LYS A 68 -7.06 14.11 -19.19
N ASP A 69 -6.22 14.94 -18.59
CA ASP A 69 -6.21 16.39 -18.79
C ASP A 69 -5.87 16.73 -20.25
N ASN A 70 -4.88 16.06 -20.83
CA ASN A 70 -4.51 16.22 -22.22
C ASN A 70 -5.65 15.81 -23.17
N GLU A 71 -6.35 14.72 -22.89
CA GLU A 71 -7.53 14.30 -23.66
C GLU A 71 -8.67 15.33 -23.57
N THR A 72 -8.93 15.86 -22.37
CA THR A 72 -9.97 16.89 -22.13
C THR A 72 -9.64 18.20 -22.85
N ASN A 73 -8.37 18.59 -22.87
CA ASN A 73 -7.90 19.81 -23.51
C ASN A 73 -7.56 19.63 -25.01
N ASN A 74 -7.87 18.49 -25.62
CA ASN A 74 -7.57 18.14 -27.00
C ASN A 74 -6.07 18.26 -27.37
N ILE A 75 -5.18 18.03 -26.43
CA ILE A 75 -3.74 18.01 -26.66
C ILE A 75 -3.36 16.72 -27.40
N LYS A 76 -2.94 16.86 -28.66
CA LYS A 76 -2.64 15.71 -29.52
C LYS A 76 -1.30 15.05 -29.23
N SER A 77 -0.32 15.83 -28.79
CA SER A 77 1.03 15.33 -28.50
C SER A 77 1.62 16.08 -27.31
N VAL A 78 2.16 15.34 -26.36
CA VAL A 78 2.84 15.86 -25.16
C VAL A 78 4.36 15.81 -25.31
N LYS A 79 4.86 15.04 -26.29
CA LYS A 79 6.27 14.89 -26.64
C LYS A 79 6.52 15.23 -28.09
N THR A 80 7.76 15.63 -28.40
CA THR A 80 8.22 15.99 -29.73
C THR A 80 8.96 14.84 -30.40
N GLU A 81 9.07 14.90 -31.72
CA GLU A 81 9.90 13.99 -32.54
C GLU A 81 11.37 13.95 -32.07
N LYS A 82 11.90 15.09 -31.67
CA LYS A 82 13.25 15.15 -31.13
C LYS A 82 13.42 14.34 -29.85
N GLU A 83 12.49 14.50 -28.90
CA GLU A 83 12.48 13.76 -27.64
C GLU A 83 12.34 12.26 -27.90
N TRP A 84 11.54 11.85 -28.90
CA TRP A 84 11.45 10.44 -29.29
C TRP A 84 12.79 9.90 -29.78
N ASN A 85 13.46 10.62 -30.67
CA ASN A 85 14.75 10.20 -31.20
C ASN A 85 15.83 10.09 -30.11
N ASP A 86 15.83 11.01 -29.17
CA ASP A 86 16.76 10.98 -28.03
C ASP A 86 16.43 9.81 -27.10
N TYR A 87 15.16 9.56 -26.83
CA TYR A 87 14.69 8.42 -26.05
C TYR A 87 15.06 7.09 -26.71
N LYS A 88 14.84 6.94 -28.02
CA LYS A 88 15.26 5.74 -28.78
C LYS A 88 16.74 5.42 -28.60
N LYS A 89 17.59 6.44 -28.71
CA LYS A 89 19.05 6.27 -28.54
C LYS A 89 19.38 5.79 -27.14
N THR A 90 18.77 6.40 -26.12
CA THR A 90 19.01 6.06 -24.71
C THR A 90 18.58 4.63 -24.38
N GLN A 91 17.47 4.17 -24.97
CA GLN A 91 16.88 2.86 -24.69
C GLN A 91 17.28 1.77 -25.72
N ASN A 92 18.15 2.08 -26.67
CA ASN A 92 18.55 1.18 -27.76
C ASN A 92 17.36 0.62 -28.58
N ILE A 93 16.32 1.44 -28.80
CA ILE A 93 15.14 1.05 -29.56
C ILE A 93 15.43 1.26 -31.05
N THR A 94 15.23 0.23 -31.87
CA THR A 94 15.55 0.25 -33.32
C THR A 94 14.36 0.59 -34.21
N ASP A 95 13.13 0.38 -33.73
CA ASP A 95 11.91 0.60 -34.49
C ASP A 95 11.08 1.78 -33.96
N ASP A 96 10.00 2.13 -34.68
CA ASP A 96 9.07 3.21 -34.32
C ASP A 96 7.68 2.70 -33.88
N ASN A 97 7.55 1.42 -33.60
CA ASN A 97 6.25 0.80 -33.25
C ASN A 97 5.58 1.45 -32.04
N LYS A 98 6.36 2.06 -31.15
CA LYS A 98 5.88 2.71 -29.92
C LYS A 98 5.92 4.24 -29.97
N LYS A 99 6.29 4.82 -31.11
CA LYS A 99 6.44 6.26 -31.30
C LYS A 99 5.16 7.03 -30.99
N ASP A 100 4.04 6.60 -31.57
CA ASP A 100 2.75 7.27 -31.38
C ASP A 100 2.33 7.28 -29.90
N ASN A 101 2.57 6.16 -29.21
CA ASN A 101 2.33 6.10 -27.77
C ASN A 101 3.21 7.08 -27.00
N TYR A 102 4.49 7.15 -27.33
CA TYR A 102 5.42 8.06 -26.68
C TYR A 102 5.07 9.53 -26.94
N LEU A 103 4.80 9.89 -28.17
CA LEU A 103 4.44 11.26 -28.53
C LEU A 103 3.14 11.69 -27.85
N LYS A 104 2.13 10.84 -27.90
CA LYS A 104 0.79 11.17 -27.39
C LYS A 104 0.69 11.13 -25.86
N TYR A 105 1.34 10.16 -25.23
CA TYR A 105 1.16 9.89 -23.79
C TYR A 105 2.41 10.12 -22.94
N GLY A 106 3.54 10.46 -23.57
CA GLY A 106 4.83 10.58 -22.85
C GLY A 106 5.45 9.25 -22.42
N SER A 107 4.87 8.13 -22.86
CA SER A 107 5.29 6.78 -22.48
C SER A 107 5.13 5.80 -23.64
N ILE A 108 6.11 4.92 -23.84
CA ILE A 108 6.05 3.84 -24.85
C ILE A 108 4.94 2.83 -24.58
N TYR A 109 4.42 2.80 -23.37
CA TYR A 109 3.34 1.89 -22.97
C TYR A 109 1.96 2.42 -23.35
N GLY A 110 1.84 3.72 -23.66
CA GLY A 110 0.60 4.35 -24.11
C GLY A 110 -0.54 4.27 -23.10
N LYS A 111 -1.77 4.51 -23.58
CA LYS A 111 -2.98 4.54 -22.76
C LYS A 111 -3.27 3.21 -22.05
N LYS A 112 -2.87 2.09 -22.61
CA LYS A 112 -3.11 0.75 -22.03
C LYS A 112 -2.61 0.62 -20.59
N TYR A 113 -1.54 1.32 -20.25
CA TYR A 113 -0.94 1.30 -18.90
C TYR A 113 -1.28 2.54 -18.08
N CYS A 114 -2.17 3.39 -18.59
CA CYS A 114 -2.67 4.57 -17.90
C CYS A 114 -3.89 4.17 -17.07
N VAL A 115 -3.65 3.60 -15.91
CA VAL A 115 -4.71 3.14 -14.98
C VAL A 115 -4.67 3.99 -13.72
N LYS A 116 -5.86 4.38 -13.27
CA LYS A 116 -5.98 4.96 -11.93
C LYS A 116 -5.84 3.84 -10.92
N THR A 117 -4.86 3.95 -10.06
CA THR A 117 -4.70 3.02 -8.94
C THR A 117 -5.73 3.36 -7.88
N ASP A 118 -6.63 2.43 -7.60
CA ASP A 118 -7.67 2.57 -6.58
C ASP A 118 -7.71 1.27 -5.75
N TYR A 119 -7.12 1.32 -4.59
CA TYR A 119 -7.11 0.19 -3.65
C TYR A 119 -8.33 0.18 -2.73
N GLY A 120 -9.30 1.07 -2.96
CA GLY A 120 -10.52 1.18 -2.18
C GLY A 120 -10.46 2.25 -1.07
N ASP A 121 -11.60 2.41 -0.40
CA ASP A 121 -11.76 3.46 0.60
C ASP A 121 -10.89 3.27 1.85
N TRP A 122 -10.53 2.03 2.15
CA TRP A 122 -9.68 1.69 3.28
C TRP A 122 -8.25 2.24 3.11
N ASP A 123 -7.71 2.21 1.89
CA ASP A 123 -6.39 2.76 1.55
C ASP A 123 -6.42 4.30 1.53
N LYS A 124 -7.44 4.88 0.91
CA LYS A 124 -7.59 6.34 0.81
C LYS A 124 -7.70 7.06 2.14
N LYS A 125 -8.25 6.40 3.14
CA LYS A 125 -8.47 6.96 4.48
C LYS A 125 -7.34 6.67 5.45
N PHE A 126 -6.39 5.81 5.08
CA PHE A 126 -5.28 5.46 5.95
C PHE A 126 -4.25 6.60 5.99
N THR A 127 -3.91 7.03 7.18
CA THR A 127 -3.02 8.17 7.44
C THR A 127 -1.92 7.79 8.43
N ILE A 128 -0.87 8.60 8.51
CA ILE A 128 0.18 8.46 9.55
C ILE A 128 -0.43 8.44 10.96
N LYS A 129 -1.48 9.21 11.21
CA LYS A 129 -2.16 9.21 12.51
C LYS A 129 -2.85 7.87 12.80
N ILE A 130 -3.49 7.28 11.83
CA ILE A 130 -4.11 5.95 11.98
C ILE A 130 -3.03 4.88 12.20
N LEU A 131 -1.92 4.95 11.47
CA LEU A 131 -0.78 4.07 11.68
C LEU A 131 -0.24 4.20 13.12
N GLU A 132 -0.10 5.41 13.62
CA GLU A 132 0.32 5.68 14.99
C GLU A 132 -0.62 5.03 16.01
N ASP A 133 -1.94 5.15 15.81
CA ASP A 133 -2.95 4.53 16.67
C ASP A 133 -2.84 2.98 16.66
N PHE A 134 -2.54 2.37 15.50
CA PHE A 134 -2.26 0.94 15.41
C PHE A 134 -0.99 0.55 16.15
N ILE A 135 0.10 1.29 15.99
CA ILE A 135 1.39 1.00 16.63
C ILE A 135 1.27 1.13 18.15
N GLU A 136 0.50 2.09 18.66
CA GLU A 136 0.19 2.19 20.09
C GLU A 136 -0.49 0.91 20.59
N GLN A 137 -1.48 0.41 19.86
CA GLN A 137 -2.16 -0.84 20.22
C GLN A 137 -1.21 -2.04 20.11
N PHE A 138 -0.42 -2.14 19.06
CA PHE A 138 0.56 -3.22 18.91
C PHE A 138 1.52 -3.28 20.09
N TYR A 139 2.02 -2.14 20.53
CA TYR A 139 2.90 -2.07 21.69
C TYR A 139 2.24 -2.61 22.96
N LYS A 140 0.96 -2.29 23.19
CA LYS A 140 0.19 -2.78 24.35
C LYS A 140 -0.06 -4.30 24.28
N LYS A 141 -0.32 -4.83 23.09
CA LYS A 141 -0.68 -6.26 22.89
C LYS A 141 0.53 -7.17 22.88
N LEU A 142 1.69 -6.69 22.45
CA LEU A 142 2.92 -7.45 22.46
C LEU A 142 3.40 -7.74 23.87
N LYS A 143 3.85 -8.98 24.09
CA LYS A 143 4.58 -9.37 25.30
C LYS A 143 5.93 -8.67 25.38
N ASN A 144 6.51 -8.59 26.57
CA ASN A 144 7.92 -8.24 26.72
C ASN A 144 8.79 -9.22 25.92
N GLY A 145 9.63 -8.67 25.02
CA GLY A 145 10.41 -9.47 24.07
C GLY A 145 9.65 -9.93 22.84
N GLY A 146 8.38 -9.55 22.69
CA GLY A 146 7.60 -9.79 21.48
C GLY A 146 8.10 -8.96 20.30
N THR A 147 7.82 -9.41 19.09
CA THR A 147 8.34 -8.85 17.85
C THR A 147 7.23 -8.22 17.03
N LEU A 148 7.48 -7.02 16.48
CA LEU A 148 6.68 -6.40 15.42
C LEU A 148 7.44 -6.47 14.12
N ILE A 149 6.85 -7.06 13.08
CA ILE A 149 7.32 -6.99 11.70
C ILE A 149 6.28 -6.22 10.90
N ILE A 150 6.71 -5.12 10.29
CA ILE A 150 5.83 -4.25 9.51
C ILE A 150 6.46 -3.97 8.15
N PHE A 151 5.73 -4.29 7.08
CA PHE A 151 6.08 -3.87 5.74
C PHE A 151 5.66 -2.42 5.56
N PHE A 152 6.54 -1.59 5.02
CA PHE A 152 6.21 -0.18 4.87
C PHE A 152 6.98 0.45 3.71
N ASP A 153 6.52 1.61 3.29
CA ASP A 153 7.12 2.37 2.21
C ASP A 153 8.44 3.01 2.63
N LEU A 154 9.46 2.86 1.78
CA LEU A 154 10.79 3.43 2.01
C LEU A 154 10.76 4.95 2.20
N TRP A 155 9.88 5.66 1.46
CA TRP A 155 9.77 7.11 1.52
C TRP A 155 9.18 7.64 2.83
N LYS A 156 8.53 6.76 3.62
CA LYS A 156 7.91 7.07 4.91
C LYS A 156 8.55 6.32 6.08
N ILE A 157 9.70 5.71 5.84
CA ILE A 157 10.37 4.88 6.86
C ILE A 157 10.84 5.71 8.06
N THR A 158 11.19 6.97 7.85
CA THR A 158 11.61 7.86 8.93
C THR A 158 10.46 8.16 9.88
N GLU A 159 9.28 8.50 9.33
CA GLU A 159 8.07 8.75 10.13
C GLU A 159 7.65 7.49 10.90
N LEU A 160 7.73 6.31 10.27
CA LEU A 160 7.48 5.05 10.96
C LEU A 160 8.46 4.83 12.12
N LYS A 161 9.76 5.06 11.88
CA LYS A 161 10.79 4.93 12.92
C LYS A 161 10.51 5.84 14.11
N ASP A 162 10.17 7.11 13.86
CA ASP A 162 9.88 8.08 14.91
C ASP A 162 8.67 7.66 15.76
N ILE A 163 7.63 7.10 15.13
CA ILE A 163 6.47 6.54 15.84
C ILE A 163 6.89 5.34 16.70
N LEU A 164 7.68 4.41 16.16
CA LEU A 164 8.15 3.25 16.92
C LEU A 164 8.99 3.67 18.14
N GLU A 165 9.87 4.64 17.98
CA GLU A 165 10.68 5.20 19.09
C GLU A 165 9.81 5.91 20.14
N LYS A 166 8.78 6.65 19.71
CA LYS A 166 7.79 7.28 20.60
C LYS A 166 7.12 6.28 21.53
N PHE A 167 6.74 5.11 21.00
CA PHE A 167 6.15 4.02 21.79
C PHE A 167 7.19 3.08 22.42
N LYS A 168 8.48 3.47 22.42
CA LYS A 168 9.58 2.77 23.10
C LYS A 168 9.90 1.38 22.57
N PHE A 169 9.60 1.09 21.30
CA PHE A 169 10.12 -0.09 20.64
C PHE A 169 11.64 -0.07 20.67
N LYS A 170 12.26 -1.23 20.86
CA LYS A 170 13.71 -1.40 20.95
C LYS A 170 14.21 -2.24 19.78
N GLN A 171 15.51 -2.13 19.50
CA GLN A 171 16.18 -2.90 18.45
C GLN A 171 15.51 -2.77 17.07
N ILE A 172 15.11 -1.54 16.71
CA ILE A 172 14.52 -1.25 15.41
C ILE A 172 15.55 -1.54 14.33
N ARG A 173 15.18 -2.36 13.35
CA ARG A 173 16.03 -2.74 12.21
C ARG A 173 15.22 -2.63 10.93
N MET A 174 15.85 -2.13 9.87
CA MET A 174 15.32 -2.16 8.53
C MET A 174 15.90 -3.37 7.80
N ILE A 175 15.04 -4.12 7.11
CA ILE A 175 15.42 -5.24 6.25
C ILE A 175 14.94 -4.88 4.86
N GLU A 176 15.87 -4.84 3.91
CA GLU A 176 15.60 -4.67 2.48
C GLU A 176 15.71 -6.03 1.81
N TRP A 177 14.80 -6.35 0.89
CA TRP A 177 14.67 -7.67 0.25
C TRP A 177 14.32 -7.53 -1.23
#